data_7083de8fb79f634da3cb15b9b8b1a567
#
_entry.id   7083de8fb79f634da3cb15b9b8b1a567
#
_cell.length_a   1.000
_cell.length_b   1.000
_cell.length_c   1.000
_cell.angle_alpha   90.00
_cell.angle_beta   90.00
_cell.angle_gamma   90.00
#
_symmetry.space_group_name_H-M   'P 1'
#
loop_
_entity.id
_entity.type
_entity.pdbx_description
1 polymer ?
#
loop_
_entity_poly.entity_id
_entity_poly.type
_entity_poly.pdbx_seq_one_letter_code
_entity_poly.pdbx_strand_id
1 'polypeptide(L)' 'MADFEAQAAISKAREAASLASYDIQKLPEDSVERQALHNLLTAVDSLINAVDADDDAG' A
#
# COMPACT_ATOMS: atom_id res chain seq x y z
N MET A 1 9.24 11.88 -16.87
CA MET A 1 10.34 11.59 -15.93
C MET A 1 9.80 11.58 -14.50
N ALA A 2 10.15 10.55 -13.75
CA ALA A 2 9.68 10.46 -12.38
C ALA A 2 10.36 11.52 -11.53
N ASP A 3 9.55 12.23 -10.77
CA ASP A 3 10.03 13.21 -9.82
C ASP A 3 10.64 12.48 -8.63
N PHE A 4 11.73 13.01 -8.11
CA PHE A 4 12.37 12.45 -6.92
C PHE A 4 11.40 12.40 -5.75
N GLU A 5 10.60 13.46 -5.58
CA GLU A 5 9.62 13.50 -4.50
C GLU A 5 8.52 12.45 -4.69
N ALA A 6 8.10 12.22 -5.94
CA ALA A 6 7.09 11.20 -6.22
C ALA A 6 7.63 9.82 -5.91
N GLN A 7 8.88 9.55 -6.29
CA GLN A 7 9.49 8.25 -6.00
C GLN A 7 9.68 8.03 -4.51
N ALA A 8 10.05 9.08 -3.79
CA ALA A 8 10.18 8.99 -2.33
C ALA A 8 8.84 8.72 -1.68
N ALA A 9 7.78 9.34 -2.18
CA ALA A 9 6.43 9.12 -1.67
C ALA A 9 5.96 7.70 -1.93
N ILE A 10 6.24 7.16 -3.11
CA ILE A 10 5.88 5.79 -3.46
C ILE A 10 6.61 4.81 -2.54
N SER A 11 7.90 5.03 -2.33
CA SER A 11 8.70 4.18 -1.46
C SER A 11 8.15 4.19 -0.03
N LYS A 12 7.82 5.37 0.46
CA LYS A 12 7.28 5.52 1.80
C LYS A 12 5.89 4.87 1.92
N ALA A 13 5.09 4.97 0.88
CA ALA A 13 3.77 4.35 0.86
C ALA A 13 3.90 2.82 0.91
N ARG A 14 4.85 2.25 0.18
CA ARG A 14 5.07 0.80 0.22
C ARG A 14 5.53 0.36 1.60
N GLU A 15 6.41 1.12 2.21
CA GLU A 15 6.87 0.82 3.56
C GLU A 15 5.73 0.85 4.56
N ALA A 16 4.90 1.89 4.50
CA ALA A 16 3.76 2.02 5.40
C ALA A 16 2.75 0.90 5.17
N ALA A 17 2.51 0.53 3.92
CA ALA A 17 1.59 -0.57 3.60
C ALA A 17 2.10 -1.90 4.15
N SER A 18 3.41 -2.13 4.07
CA SER A 18 4.02 -3.33 4.61
C SER A 18 3.86 -3.40 6.13
N LEU A 19 4.10 -2.28 6.82
CA LEU A 19 3.92 -2.22 8.27
C LEU A 19 2.46 -2.41 8.66
N ALA A 20 1.55 -1.82 7.90
CA ALA A 20 0.11 -1.98 8.14
C ALA A 20 -0.31 -3.44 8.01
N SER A 21 0.26 -4.16 7.05
CA SER A 21 -0.03 -5.57 6.85
C SER A 21 0.31 -6.38 8.11
N TYR A 22 1.44 -6.12 8.73
CA TYR A 22 1.82 -6.78 9.97
C TYR A 22 0.83 -6.49 11.10
N ASP A 23 0.44 -5.23 11.23
CA ASP A 23 -0.47 -4.82 12.29
C ASP A 23 -1.86 -5.43 12.09
N ILE A 24 -2.32 -5.49 10.85
CA ILE A 24 -3.62 -6.08 10.51
C ILE A 24 -3.65 -7.55 10.89
N GLN A 25 -2.55 -8.27 10.71
CA GLN A 25 -2.48 -9.69 11.03
C GLN A 25 -2.61 -9.97 12.53
N LYS A 26 -2.40 -8.96 13.37
CA LYS A 26 -2.56 -9.10 14.81
C LYS A 26 -4.02 -9.05 15.24
N LEU A 27 -4.92 -8.60 14.38
CA LEU A 27 -6.35 -8.57 14.68
C LEU A 27 -6.92 -9.98 14.56
N PRO A 28 -8.02 -10.26 15.30
CA PRO A 28 -8.67 -11.57 15.19
C PRO A 28 -9.05 -11.88 13.75
N GLU A 29 -8.80 -13.12 13.34
CA GLU A 29 -8.95 -13.54 11.96
C GLU A 29 -10.37 -13.36 11.42
N ASP A 30 -11.36 -13.49 12.28
CA ASP A 30 -12.77 -13.39 11.91
C ASP A 30 -13.37 -12.02 12.20
N SER A 31 -12.54 -11.02 12.51
CA SER A 31 -13.07 -9.70 12.83
C SER A 31 -13.40 -8.92 11.56
N VAL A 32 -14.44 -8.10 11.65
CA VAL A 32 -14.83 -7.20 10.57
C VAL A 32 -13.73 -6.17 10.33
N GLU A 33 -13.10 -5.72 11.40
CA GLU A 33 -12.03 -4.73 11.32
C GLU A 33 -10.86 -5.27 10.49
N ARG A 34 -10.45 -6.51 10.73
CA ARG A 34 -9.37 -7.09 9.96
C ARG A 34 -9.73 -7.21 8.50
N GLN A 35 -10.94 -7.63 8.20
CA GLN A 35 -11.40 -7.77 6.81
C GLN A 35 -11.45 -6.42 6.11
N ALA A 36 -12.00 -5.41 6.77
CA ALA A 36 -12.11 -4.07 6.20
C ALA A 36 -10.72 -3.49 5.92
N LEU A 37 -9.81 -3.62 6.88
CA LEU A 37 -8.45 -3.10 6.72
C LEU A 37 -7.68 -3.86 5.66
N HIS A 38 -7.86 -5.17 5.57
CA HIS A 38 -7.24 -5.98 4.52
C HIS A 38 -7.70 -5.52 3.14
N ASN A 39 -9.00 -5.31 2.98
CA ASN A 39 -9.56 -4.85 1.70
C ASN A 39 -9.04 -3.47 1.34
N LEU A 40 -8.95 -2.57 2.33
CA LEU A 40 -8.42 -1.24 2.10
C LEU A 40 -6.95 -1.30 1.71
N LEU A 41 -6.18 -2.14 2.38
CA LEU A 41 -4.76 -2.30 2.07
C LEU A 41 -4.57 -2.86 0.66
N THR A 42 -5.42 -3.78 0.23
CA THR A 42 -5.39 -4.30 -1.14
C THR A 42 -5.59 -3.17 -2.15
N ALA A 43 -6.54 -2.27 -1.87
CA ALA A 43 -6.79 -1.13 -2.74
C ALA A 43 -5.58 -0.19 -2.78
N VAL A 44 -4.96 0.05 -1.63
CA VAL A 44 -3.77 0.89 -1.54
C VAL A 44 -2.62 0.29 -2.33
N ASP A 45 -2.37 -1.01 -2.16
CA ASP A 45 -1.30 -1.69 -2.89
C ASP A 45 -1.51 -1.64 -4.40
N SER A 46 -2.75 -1.84 -4.83
CA SER A 46 -3.08 -1.77 -6.25
C SER A 46 -2.83 -0.37 -6.81
N LEU A 47 -3.21 0.64 -6.03
CA LEU A 47 -3.01 2.03 -6.42
C LEU A 47 -1.52 2.39 -6.50
N ILE A 48 -0.74 1.95 -5.53
CA ILE A 48 0.70 2.16 -5.51
C ILE A 48 1.33 1.53 -6.76
N ASN A 49 0.93 0.32 -7.09
CA ASN A 49 1.45 -0.39 -8.25
C ASN A 49 1.10 0.35 -9.55
N ALA A 50 -0.11 0.89 -9.63
CA ALA A 50 -0.54 1.63 -10.81
C ALA A 50 0.28 2.91 -10.98
N VAL A 51 0.52 3.64 -9.91
CA VAL A 51 1.31 4.87 -9.94
C VAL A 51 2.76 4.56 -10.31
N ASP A 52 3.32 3.52 -9.72
CA ASP A 52 4.69 3.11 -9.99
C ASP A 52 4.88 2.66 -11.44
N ALA A 53 3.89 1.96 -11.98
CA ALA A 53 3.93 1.52 -13.37
C ALA A 53 3.86 2.72 -14.33
N ASP A 54 3.08 3.73 -14.00
CA ASP A 54 3.02 4.94 -14.80
C ASP A 54 4.37 5.66 -14.85
N ASP A 55 5.05 5.74 -13.71
CA ASP A 55 6.38 6.32 -13.64
C ASP A 55 7.36 5.55 -14.53
N ASP A 56 7.30 4.22 -14.47
CA ASP A 56 8.18 3.39 -15.28
C ASP A 56 7.89 3.54 -16.77
N ALA A 57 6.64 3.72 -17.13
CA ALA A 57 6.24 3.85 -18.52
C ALA A 57 6.60 5.22 -19.10
N GLY A 58 6.74 6.20 -18.25
CA GLY A 58 7.06 7.56 -18.67
C GLY A 58 8.53 7.76 -18.87
#